data_1f6ff1c9df48e10895c3a5c05ad6ffb4
#
_entry.id   1f6ff1c9df48e10895c3a5c05ad6ffb4
#
_cell.length_a   1.000
_cell.length_b   1.000
_cell.length_c   1.000
_cell.angle_alpha   90.00
_cell.angle_beta   90.00
_cell.angle_gamma   90.00
#
_symmetry.space_group_name_H-M   'P 1'
#
loop_
_entity.id
_entity.type
_entity.pdbx_description
1 polymer ?
#
loop_
_entity_poly.entity_id
_entity_poly.type
_entity_poly.pdbx_seq_one_letter_code
_entity_poly.pdbx_strand_id
1 'polypeptide(L)'
;MACDLTGGRLRPCKDAVGGIKKVHFVDFGDLGTLTYGTADEITDMTGTFEYHTYDVKGNSSLETNITSSMENGTTFFEQVVNLTLFKLTKEDNKELKLMAYGRPHVVVQTFDDKFLLVGADNGADVTAGTAVTGTAMGDLNGYTLTLTANEIRMPSFVDGGTDTDPFAGMTSATATESTQRDPS
;
A
#
# COMPACT_ATOMS: atom_id res chain seq x y z
N MET A 1 -10.22 21.93 12.49
CA MET A 1 -9.16 21.71 11.51
C MET A 1 -8.86 23.03 10.85
N ALA A 2 -7.63 23.53 10.90
CA ALA A 2 -7.27 24.74 10.19
C ALA A 2 -7.23 24.43 8.68
N CYS A 3 -7.81 25.28 7.85
CA CYS A 3 -7.76 25.13 6.39
C CYS A 3 -6.59 25.91 5.76
N ASP A 4 -5.67 26.41 6.58
CA ASP A 4 -4.56 27.25 6.16
C ASP A 4 -3.31 26.40 5.86
N LEU A 5 -2.59 26.77 4.79
CA LEU A 5 -1.30 26.18 4.47
C LEU A 5 -0.25 26.60 5.49
N THR A 6 0.60 25.67 5.92
CA THR A 6 1.61 25.88 6.97
C THR A 6 3.02 26.17 6.43
N GLY A 7 3.26 25.98 5.14
CA GLY A 7 4.59 26.20 4.55
C GLY A 7 4.60 26.14 3.03
N GLY A 8 5.73 26.58 2.44
CA GLY A 8 6.01 26.51 1.03
C GLY A 8 6.99 25.37 0.71
N ARG A 9 7.13 25.02 -0.57
CA ARG A 9 8.04 23.99 -1.06
C ARG A 9 9.02 24.56 -2.08
N LEU A 10 10.31 24.37 -1.84
CA LEU A 10 11.34 24.63 -2.83
C LEU A 10 11.42 23.50 -3.85
N ARG A 11 11.95 23.80 -5.04
CA ARG A 11 12.19 22.76 -6.07
C ARG A 11 13.32 21.83 -5.60
N PRO A 12 13.07 20.52 -5.43
CA PRO A 12 14.10 19.57 -5.05
C PRO A 12 15.08 19.28 -6.20
N CYS A 13 16.20 18.64 -5.88
CA CYS A 13 17.09 18.04 -6.86
C CYS A 13 16.40 16.88 -7.60
N LYS A 14 16.99 16.43 -8.71
CA LYS A 14 16.48 15.32 -9.52
C LYS A 14 17.14 13.99 -9.06
N ASP A 15 16.91 13.60 -7.83
CA ASP A 15 17.53 12.43 -7.18
C ASP A 15 16.51 11.35 -6.76
N ALA A 16 15.22 11.59 -7.02
CA ALA A 16 14.17 10.63 -6.72
C ALA A 16 13.96 9.61 -7.85
N VAL A 17 13.66 8.37 -7.48
CA VAL A 17 13.28 7.28 -8.39
C VAL A 17 11.81 6.92 -8.18
N GLY A 18 11.06 6.80 -9.27
CA GLY A 18 9.65 6.39 -9.23
C GLY A 18 9.48 4.87 -9.20
N GLY A 19 8.31 4.45 -8.74
CA GLY A 19 7.87 3.04 -8.75
C GLY A 19 7.82 2.40 -7.37
N ILE A 20 7.21 1.21 -7.33
CA ILE A 20 7.03 0.40 -6.13
C ILE A 20 8.03 -0.76 -6.15
N LYS A 21 8.68 -1.00 -5.03
CA LYS A 21 9.64 -2.09 -4.82
C LYS A 21 8.97 -3.32 -4.21
N LYS A 22 8.22 -3.10 -3.14
CA LYS A 22 7.49 -4.14 -2.40
C LYS A 22 6.13 -3.61 -1.94
N VAL A 23 5.24 -4.53 -1.68
CA VAL A 23 3.94 -4.25 -1.06
C VAL A 23 3.73 -5.23 0.09
N HIS A 24 3.28 -4.72 1.22
CA HIS A 24 3.02 -5.51 2.42
C HIS A 24 1.54 -5.42 2.74
N PHE A 25 0.88 -6.56 2.85
CA PHE A 25 -0.53 -6.66 3.20
C PHE A 25 -0.68 -7.03 4.66
N VAL A 26 -1.58 -6.34 5.35
CA VAL A 26 -1.98 -6.63 6.74
C VAL A 26 -3.50 -6.80 6.76
N ASP A 27 -3.99 -7.76 7.52
CA ASP A 27 -5.43 -7.99 7.64
C ASP A 27 -6.14 -6.76 8.25
N PHE A 28 -7.38 -6.54 7.80
CA PHE A 28 -8.14 -5.36 8.21
C PHE A 28 -8.42 -5.35 9.71
N GLY A 29 -8.06 -4.23 10.36
CA GLY A 29 -8.29 -4.00 11.79
C GLY A 29 -7.14 -4.43 12.69
N ASP A 30 -6.14 -5.14 12.19
CA ASP A 30 -5.04 -5.68 13.00
C ASP A 30 -3.95 -4.65 13.33
N LEU A 31 -3.88 -3.53 12.57
CA LEU A 31 -2.94 -2.45 12.86
C LEU A 31 -3.16 -1.78 14.23
N GLY A 32 -4.35 -1.95 14.82
CA GLY A 32 -4.71 -1.34 16.08
C GLY A 32 -4.90 0.18 15.96
N THR A 33 -4.46 0.93 16.97
CA THR A 33 -4.56 2.39 16.98
C THR A 33 -3.32 3.00 16.34
N LEU A 34 -3.53 3.85 15.33
CA LEU A 34 -2.46 4.59 14.65
C LEU A 34 -2.17 5.89 15.39
N THR A 35 -0.90 6.16 15.65
CA THR A 35 -0.41 7.43 16.22
C THR A 35 0.22 8.25 15.12
N TYR A 36 -0.29 9.47 14.93
CA TYR A 36 0.19 10.39 13.90
C TYR A 36 1.11 11.45 14.48
N GLY A 37 2.17 11.78 13.76
CA GLY A 37 3.06 12.87 14.06
C GLY A 37 2.57 14.22 13.52
N THR A 38 3.45 15.20 13.48
CA THR A 38 3.10 16.61 13.14
C THR A 38 2.88 16.85 11.65
N ALA A 39 3.36 15.98 10.78
CA ALA A 39 3.20 16.04 9.33
C ALA A 39 2.29 14.91 8.80
N ASP A 40 1.35 14.42 9.64
CA ASP A 40 0.44 13.29 9.35
C ASP A 40 1.18 11.98 9.01
N GLU A 41 2.45 11.85 9.37
CA GLU A 41 3.19 10.58 9.33
C GLU A 41 2.76 9.67 10.46
N ILE A 42 2.78 8.36 10.24
CA ILE A 42 2.51 7.34 11.27
C ILE A 42 3.81 7.08 12.02
N THR A 43 3.83 7.45 13.29
CA THR A 43 5.00 7.32 14.17
C THR A 43 4.93 6.07 15.05
N ASP A 44 3.73 5.55 15.33
CA ASP A 44 3.53 4.31 16.09
C ASP A 44 2.16 3.69 15.79
N MET A 45 2.03 2.39 16.09
CA MET A 45 0.78 1.63 16.04
C MET A 45 0.78 0.59 17.15
N THR A 46 -0.41 0.15 17.61
CA THR A 46 -0.52 -0.72 18.79
C THR A 46 -0.89 -2.16 18.47
N GLY A 47 -1.03 -2.51 17.20
CA GLY A 47 -1.50 -3.82 16.77
C GLY A 47 -0.48 -4.95 16.97
N THR A 48 -0.99 -6.17 17.03
CA THR A 48 -0.19 -7.39 16.90
C THR A 48 -0.68 -8.13 15.68
N PHE A 49 0.14 -8.21 14.63
CA PHE A 49 -0.27 -8.71 13.33
C PHE A 49 0.83 -9.42 12.57
N GLU A 50 0.39 -10.25 11.65
CA GLU A 50 1.24 -10.83 10.61
C GLU A 50 1.08 -10.03 9.32
N TYR A 51 2.20 -9.73 8.64
CA TYR A 51 2.17 -9.06 7.35
C TYR A 51 2.74 -9.94 6.24
N HIS A 52 2.16 -9.81 5.04
CA HIS A 52 2.50 -10.61 3.87
C HIS A 52 3.21 -9.73 2.83
N THR A 53 4.48 -10.04 2.57
CA THR A 53 5.31 -9.27 1.63
C THR A 53 5.22 -9.84 0.21
N TYR A 54 4.97 -8.94 -0.75
CA TYR A 54 4.96 -9.23 -2.18
C TYR A 54 6.00 -8.37 -2.90
N ASP A 55 6.95 -8.99 -3.58
CA ASP A 55 7.88 -8.31 -4.47
C ASP A 55 7.18 -7.98 -5.80
N VAL A 56 7.05 -6.69 -6.11
CA VAL A 56 6.29 -6.19 -7.28
C VAL A 56 7.15 -5.34 -8.20
N LYS A 57 8.41 -5.65 -8.31
CA LYS A 57 9.37 -4.88 -9.08
C LYS A 57 8.94 -4.70 -10.54
N GLY A 58 8.69 -3.43 -10.92
CA GLY A 58 8.24 -3.03 -12.26
C GLY A 58 6.71 -3.04 -12.41
N ASN A 59 6.19 -2.18 -13.28
CA ASN A 59 4.77 -2.07 -13.70
C ASN A 59 3.73 -2.01 -12.55
N SER A 60 4.13 -1.51 -11.40
CA SER A 60 3.24 -1.30 -10.26
C SER A 60 3.28 0.16 -9.83
N SER A 61 2.14 0.71 -9.42
CA SER A 61 2.01 2.12 -9.08
C SER A 61 1.04 2.34 -7.92
N LEU A 62 1.29 3.40 -7.14
CA LEU A 62 0.34 3.99 -6.22
C LEU A 62 -0.04 5.36 -6.75
N GLU A 63 -1.32 5.60 -6.89
CA GLU A 63 -1.92 6.86 -7.32
C GLU A 63 -2.92 7.33 -6.28
N THR A 64 -2.99 8.64 -6.04
CA THR A 64 -4.01 9.21 -5.15
C THR A 64 -4.75 10.31 -5.86
N ASN A 65 -6.05 10.12 -6.04
CA ASN A 65 -6.95 11.09 -6.64
C ASN A 65 -7.69 11.87 -5.55
N ILE A 66 -7.63 13.19 -5.65
CA ILE A 66 -8.35 14.08 -4.73
C ILE A 66 -9.71 14.41 -5.34
N THR A 67 -10.78 13.98 -4.70
CA THR A 67 -12.15 14.31 -5.11
C THR A 67 -12.75 15.28 -4.11
N SER A 68 -13.06 16.50 -4.59
CA SER A 68 -13.63 17.56 -3.78
C SER A 68 -14.86 18.15 -4.46
N SER A 69 -15.93 18.31 -3.70
CA SER A 69 -17.17 18.97 -4.13
C SER A 69 -17.50 20.13 -3.22
N MET A 70 -17.47 21.33 -3.78
CA MET A 70 -17.85 22.54 -3.06
C MET A 70 -19.36 22.58 -2.77
N GLU A 71 -20.18 22.05 -3.68
CA GLU A 71 -21.64 22.01 -3.53
C GLU A 71 -22.08 21.09 -2.39
N ASN A 72 -21.39 19.95 -2.24
CA ASN A 72 -21.72 18.96 -1.21
C ASN A 72 -20.88 19.14 0.06
N GLY A 73 -19.88 20.03 0.05
CA GLY A 73 -18.97 20.24 1.18
C GLY A 73 -18.15 18.99 1.55
N THR A 74 -17.84 18.13 0.56
CA THR A 74 -17.15 16.86 0.77
C THR A 74 -15.79 16.85 0.07
N THR A 75 -14.79 16.25 0.73
CA THR A 75 -13.50 15.94 0.14
C THR A 75 -13.06 14.57 0.62
N PHE A 76 -12.65 13.71 -0.30
CA PHE A 76 -12.07 12.41 0.00
C PHE A 76 -10.90 12.11 -0.93
N PHE A 77 -10.08 11.14 -0.55
CA PHE A 77 -8.89 10.72 -1.26
C PHE A 77 -9.07 9.28 -1.71
N GLU A 78 -9.14 9.09 -3.01
CA GLU A 78 -9.16 7.76 -3.63
C GLU A 78 -7.72 7.31 -3.85
N GLN A 79 -7.30 6.30 -3.12
CA GLN A 79 -5.96 5.73 -3.16
C GLN A 79 -6.02 4.46 -4.01
N VAL A 80 -5.34 4.44 -5.13
CA VAL A 80 -5.35 3.33 -6.10
C VAL A 80 -3.98 2.70 -6.18
N VAL A 81 -3.89 1.41 -5.86
CA VAL A 81 -2.68 0.61 -5.99
C VAL A 81 -2.84 -0.37 -7.13
N ASN A 82 -2.03 -0.23 -8.16
CA ASN A 82 -1.97 -1.16 -9.28
C ASN A 82 -0.75 -2.07 -9.12
N LEU A 83 -0.97 -3.37 -9.09
CA LEU A 83 0.05 -4.38 -8.91
C LEU A 83 0.11 -5.32 -10.10
N THR A 84 1.33 -5.71 -10.48
CA THR A 84 1.57 -6.77 -11.46
C THR A 84 2.46 -7.83 -10.82
N LEU A 85 1.92 -9.04 -10.68
CA LEU A 85 2.62 -10.20 -10.15
C LEU A 85 2.92 -11.17 -11.29
N PHE A 86 4.16 -11.60 -11.36
CA PHE A 86 4.61 -12.55 -12.38
C PHE A 86 4.40 -13.98 -11.91
N LYS A 87 4.19 -14.87 -12.88
CA LYS A 87 4.03 -16.31 -12.68
C LYS A 87 2.72 -16.71 -11.98
N LEU A 88 1.97 -17.58 -12.60
CA LEU A 88 0.74 -18.17 -12.02
C LEU A 88 1.12 -19.34 -11.12
N THR A 89 0.71 -19.28 -9.85
CA THR A 89 0.85 -20.39 -8.89
C THR A 89 -0.49 -20.75 -8.26
N LYS A 90 -0.62 -21.99 -7.79
CA LYS A 90 -1.86 -22.45 -7.12
C LYS A 90 -2.05 -21.78 -5.75
N GLU A 91 -0.94 -21.45 -5.09
CA GLU A 91 -0.89 -20.77 -3.80
C GLU A 91 -1.37 -19.34 -3.95
N ASP A 92 -0.85 -18.61 -4.94
CA ASP A 92 -1.25 -17.21 -5.19
C ASP A 92 -2.73 -17.13 -5.60
N ASN A 93 -3.23 -18.08 -6.39
CA ASN A 93 -4.67 -18.16 -6.69
C ASN A 93 -5.54 -18.24 -5.43
N LYS A 94 -5.09 -18.94 -4.41
CA LYS A 94 -5.79 -19.02 -3.13
C LYS A 94 -5.72 -17.70 -2.37
N GLU A 95 -4.52 -17.12 -2.24
CA GLU A 95 -4.31 -15.89 -1.48
C GLU A 95 -5.01 -14.69 -2.14
N LEU A 96 -4.91 -14.55 -3.47
CA LEU A 96 -5.59 -13.49 -4.20
C LEU A 96 -7.13 -13.61 -4.11
N LYS A 97 -7.66 -14.84 -4.07
CA LYS A 97 -9.07 -15.07 -3.79
C LYS A 97 -9.47 -14.57 -2.40
N LEU A 98 -8.66 -14.86 -1.38
CA LEU A 98 -8.91 -14.38 -0.01
C LEU A 98 -8.81 -12.86 0.08
N MET A 99 -7.82 -12.28 -0.56
CA MET A 99 -7.65 -10.83 -0.67
C MET A 99 -8.85 -10.15 -1.36
N ALA A 100 -9.43 -10.79 -2.39
CA ALA A 100 -10.61 -10.26 -3.08
C ALA A 100 -11.89 -10.28 -2.24
N TYR A 101 -11.96 -11.09 -1.19
CA TYR A 101 -13.08 -11.09 -0.24
C TYR A 101 -12.83 -10.19 0.98
N GLY A 102 -11.57 -9.89 1.25
CA GLY A 102 -11.15 -9.02 2.34
C GLY A 102 -10.97 -7.57 1.88
N ARG A 103 -10.55 -6.74 2.81
CA ARG A 103 -10.13 -5.35 2.57
C ARG A 103 -8.87 -5.06 3.37
N PRO A 104 -7.71 -5.58 2.95
CA PRO A 104 -6.48 -5.45 3.71
C PRO A 104 -6.01 -3.99 3.81
N HIS A 105 -5.22 -3.70 4.83
CA HIS A 105 -4.35 -2.54 4.83
C HIS A 105 -3.13 -2.83 3.94
N VAL A 106 -2.68 -1.84 3.20
CA VAL A 106 -1.59 -2.02 2.24
C VAL A 106 -0.46 -1.04 2.54
N VAL A 107 0.72 -1.54 2.88
CA VAL A 107 1.93 -0.72 3.00
C VAL A 107 2.75 -0.85 1.74
N VAL A 108 2.96 0.26 1.06
CA VAL A 108 3.70 0.34 -0.21
C VAL A 108 5.11 0.85 0.05
N GLN A 109 6.12 0.06 -0.30
CA GLN A 109 7.52 0.47 -0.29
C GLN A 109 7.94 0.98 -1.67
N THR A 110 8.43 2.22 -1.73
CA THR A 110 8.97 2.82 -2.96
C THR A 110 10.45 2.45 -3.16
N PHE A 111 11.00 2.72 -4.36
CA PHE A 111 12.44 2.56 -4.61
C PHE A 111 13.32 3.53 -3.81
N ASP A 112 12.76 4.63 -3.30
CA ASP A 112 13.42 5.56 -2.38
C ASP A 112 13.33 5.11 -0.91
N ASP A 113 12.95 3.86 -0.64
CA ASP A 113 12.75 3.26 0.68
C ASP A 113 11.80 4.08 1.60
N LYS A 114 10.76 4.64 0.99
CA LYS A 114 9.65 5.29 1.71
C LYS A 114 8.49 4.33 1.79
N PHE A 115 7.86 4.30 2.95
CA PHE A 115 6.70 3.44 3.22
C PHE A 115 5.45 4.31 3.31
N LEU A 116 4.39 3.91 2.58
CA LEU A 116 3.10 4.61 2.55
C LEU A 116 1.99 3.63 2.92
N LEU A 117 1.20 3.96 3.94
CA LEU A 117 0.02 3.19 4.30
C LEU A 117 -1.18 3.63 3.48
N VAL A 118 -1.77 2.69 2.77
CA VAL A 118 -2.99 2.79 1.97
C VAL A 118 -4.13 2.10 2.72
N GLY A 119 -5.30 2.73 2.76
CA GLY A 119 -6.46 2.16 3.45
C GLY A 119 -6.29 2.15 4.97
N ALA A 120 -5.88 3.27 5.58
CA ALA A 120 -5.62 3.37 7.02
C ALA A 120 -6.89 3.17 7.87
N ASP A 121 -8.01 3.77 7.46
CA ASP A 121 -9.27 3.74 8.22
C ASP A 121 -10.25 2.69 7.65
N ASN A 122 -10.36 2.59 6.32
CA ASN A 122 -11.38 1.76 5.65
C ASN A 122 -10.83 0.46 5.03
N GLY A 123 -9.51 0.34 4.92
CA GLY A 123 -8.87 -0.73 4.15
C GLY A 123 -8.94 -0.50 2.63
N ALA A 124 -8.33 -1.39 1.87
CA ALA A 124 -8.31 -1.32 0.41
C ALA A 124 -9.05 -2.52 -0.18
N ASP A 125 -10.06 -2.24 -1.00
CA ASP A 125 -10.82 -3.27 -1.70
C ASP A 125 -10.16 -3.62 -3.04
N VAL A 126 -10.14 -4.89 -3.41
CA VAL A 126 -9.76 -5.32 -4.77
C VAL A 126 -10.91 -5.00 -5.71
N THR A 127 -10.77 -3.91 -6.48
CA THR A 127 -11.81 -3.43 -7.39
C THR A 127 -11.71 -4.03 -8.80
N ALA A 128 -10.53 -4.46 -9.19
CA ALA A 128 -10.30 -5.15 -10.46
C ALA A 128 -9.09 -6.09 -10.35
N GLY A 129 -9.08 -7.11 -11.19
CA GLY A 129 -7.95 -8.03 -11.29
C GLY A 129 -8.10 -8.98 -12.46
N THR A 130 -6.98 -9.42 -13.03
CA THR A 130 -6.94 -10.43 -14.06
C THR A 130 -5.85 -11.44 -13.78
N ALA A 131 -6.13 -12.70 -14.09
CA ALA A 131 -5.12 -13.77 -14.16
C ALA A 131 -4.93 -14.13 -15.63
N VAL A 132 -3.72 -13.99 -16.15
CA VAL A 132 -3.44 -14.19 -17.58
C VAL A 132 -2.30 -15.17 -17.77
N THR A 133 -2.44 -16.03 -18.77
CA THR A 133 -1.37 -16.98 -19.18
C THR A 133 -0.49 -16.45 -20.30
N GLY A 134 -0.90 -15.32 -20.93
CA GLY A 134 -0.32 -14.84 -22.16
C GLY A 134 -0.75 -15.66 -23.39
N THR A 135 -0.53 -15.13 -24.58
CA THR A 135 -0.79 -15.78 -25.86
C THR A 135 0.51 -16.13 -26.58
N ALA A 136 1.50 -15.24 -26.51
CA ALA A 136 2.84 -15.46 -27.04
C ALA A 136 3.83 -15.72 -25.91
N MET A 137 5.01 -16.25 -26.26
CA MET A 137 6.06 -16.59 -25.27
C MET A 137 6.59 -15.38 -24.47
N GLY A 138 6.46 -14.17 -25.02
CA GLY A 138 6.89 -12.92 -24.37
C GLY A 138 5.79 -12.20 -23.58
N ASP A 139 4.56 -12.73 -23.57
CA ASP A 139 3.45 -12.10 -22.88
C ASP A 139 3.50 -12.32 -21.36
N LEU A 140 2.79 -11.47 -20.62
CA LEU A 140 2.63 -11.64 -19.19
C LEU A 140 1.96 -12.99 -18.88
N ASN A 141 2.62 -13.77 -18.03
CA ASN A 141 2.02 -14.92 -17.35
C ASN A 141 2.00 -14.57 -15.85
N GLY A 142 0.83 -14.21 -15.35
CA GLY A 142 0.72 -13.71 -13.98
C GLY A 142 -0.62 -13.06 -13.67
N TYR A 143 -0.59 -12.16 -12.72
CA TYR A 143 -1.79 -11.46 -12.22
C TYR A 143 -1.60 -9.96 -12.34
N THR A 144 -2.69 -9.26 -12.65
CA THR A 144 -2.81 -7.82 -12.42
C THR A 144 -3.90 -7.57 -11.40
N LEU A 145 -3.67 -6.68 -10.46
CA LEU A 145 -4.61 -6.33 -9.40
C LEU A 145 -4.70 -4.82 -9.27
N THR A 146 -5.91 -4.33 -9.05
CA THR A 146 -6.16 -2.95 -8.68
C THR A 146 -6.88 -2.95 -7.34
N LEU A 147 -6.24 -2.34 -6.34
CA LEU A 147 -6.83 -2.11 -5.03
C LEU A 147 -7.18 -0.65 -4.90
N THR A 148 -8.36 -0.36 -4.35
CA THR A 148 -8.83 1.01 -4.17
C THR A 148 -9.27 1.23 -2.73
N ALA A 149 -8.75 2.27 -2.10
CA ALA A 149 -9.19 2.72 -0.79
C ALA A 149 -9.71 4.15 -0.87
N ASN A 150 -10.89 4.39 -0.30
CA ASN A 150 -11.48 5.73 -0.19
C ASN A 150 -11.32 6.22 1.24
N GLU A 151 -10.50 7.24 1.44
CA GLU A 151 -10.07 7.70 2.75
C GLU A 151 -10.30 9.20 2.92
N ILE A 152 -10.34 9.63 4.17
CA ILE A 152 -10.45 11.07 4.53
C ILE A 152 -9.11 11.80 4.49
N ARG A 153 -8.01 11.07 4.29
CA ARG A 153 -6.64 11.59 4.24
C ARG A 153 -5.81 10.93 3.14
N MET A 154 -4.72 11.57 2.75
CA MET A 154 -3.76 10.98 1.81
C MET A 154 -3.05 9.78 2.45
N PRO A 155 -2.44 8.88 1.64
CA PRO A 155 -1.60 7.81 2.18
C PRO A 155 -0.55 8.39 3.11
N SER A 156 -0.57 7.98 4.38
CA SER A 156 0.37 8.49 5.38
C SER A 156 1.70 7.75 5.28
N PHE A 157 2.79 8.49 5.44
CA PHE A 157 4.11 7.86 5.55
C PHE A 157 4.20 7.07 6.85
N VAL A 158 4.82 5.89 6.79
CA VAL A 158 5.16 5.07 7.96
C VAL A 158 6.61 5.37 8.31
N ASP A 159 6.86 5.89 9.49
CA ASP A 159 8.20 6.32 9.91
C ASP A 159 9.04 5.15 10.46
N GLY A 160 10.35 5.24 10.24
CA GLY A 160 11.32 4.29 10.78
C GLY A 160 11.33 2.89 10.13
N GLY A 161 10.58 2.67 9.04
CA GLY A 161 10.65 1.42 8.28
C GLY A 161 12.03 1.18 7.67
N THR A 162 12.41 -0.09 7.54
CA THR A 162 13.66 -0.54 6.89
C THR A 162 13.35 -1.42 5.68
N ASP A 163 14.34 -1.68 4.82
CA ASP A 163 14.16 -2.53 3.63
C ASP A 163 13.73 -3.97 3.96
N THR A 164 14.02 -4.43 5.16
CA THR A 164 13.67 -5.77 5.65
C THR A 164 12.43 -5.80 6.53
N ASP A 165 12.07 -4.69 7.15
CA ASP A 165 10.91 -4.60 8.03
C ASP A 165 10.26 -3.20 7.90
N PRO A 166 9.08 -3.12 7.26
CA PRO A 166 8.37 -1.85 7.08
C PRO A 166 7.88 -1.24 8.40
N PHE A 167 7.85 -2.02 9.48
CA PHE A 167 7.33 -1.62 10.79
C PHE A 167 8.43 -1.48 11.87
N ALA A 168 9.71 -1.50 11.48
CA ALA A 168 10.85 -1.45 12.41
C ALA A 168 10.85 -0.20 13.32
N GLY A 169 10.24 0.90 12.89
CA GLY A 169 10.09 2.12 13.69
C GLY A 169 8.97 2.09 14.73
N MET A 170 8.09 1.09 14.67
CA MET A 170 6.93 0.99 15.55
C MET A 170 7.35 0.35 16.89
N THR A 171 7.14 1.07 17.99
CA THR A 171 7.59 0.61 19.33
C THR A 171 6.52 -0.15 20.08
N SER A 172 5.26 0.13 19.80
CA SER A 172 4.09 -0.47 20.48
C SER A 172 3.46 -1.60 19.67
N ALA A 173 3.82 -1.75 18.39
CA ALA A 173 3.35 -2.84 17.55
C ALA A 173 4.20 -4.10 17.71
N THR A 174 3.57 -5.26 17.50
CA THR A 174 4.27 -6.53 17.29
C THR A 174 3.94 -7.02 15.89
N ALA A 175 4.79 -6.68 14.94
CA ALA A 175 4.66 -7.08 13.55
C ALA A 175 5.53 -8.33 13.29
N THR A 176 4.97 -9.32 12.61
CA THR A 176 5.68 -10.54 12.23
C THR A 176 5.53 -10.78 10.73
N GLU A 177 6.63 -10.94 10.03
CA GLU A 177 6.58 -11.27 8.61
C GLU A 177 6.15 -12.73 8.43
N SER A 178 5.17 -12.94 7.55
CA SER A 178 4.77 -14.29 7.15
C SER A 178 5.88 -15.00 6.37
N THR A 179 5.87 -16.33 6.38
CA THR A 179 6.83 -17.10 5.59
C THR A 179 6.68 -16.78 4.11
N GLN A 180 7.74 -16.19 3.53
CA GLN A 180 7.79 -15.92 2.10
C GLN A 180 7.86 -17.24 1.31
N ARG A 181 7.11 -17.28 0.22
CA ARG A 181 7.08 -18.42 -0.70
C ARG A 181 7.83 -18.07 -1.98
N ASP A 182 8.67 -18.99 -2.43
CA ASP A 182 9.26 -18.91 -3.76
C ASP A 182 8.22 -19.42 -4.77
N PRO A 183 7.81 -18.62 -5.74
CA PRO A 183 6.92 -19.03 -6.82
C PRO A 183 7.66 -19.92 -7.82
N SER A 184 8.14 -21.09 -7.39
CA SER A 184 8.88 -22.07 -8.20
C SER A 184 8.01 -22.88 -9.17
#